data_7db269b949d44233ec955d30f758ddd9
#
_entry.id   7db269b949d44233ec955d30f758ddd9
#
_cell.length_a   1.000
_cell.length_b   1.000
_cell.length_c   1.000
_cell.angle_alpha   90.00
_cell.angle_beta   90.00
_cell.angle_gamma   90.00
#
_symmetry.space_group_name_H-M   'P 1'
#
loop_
_entity.id
_entity.type
_entity.pdbx_description
1 polymer ?
#
loop_
_entity_poly.entity_id
_entity_poly.type
_entity_poly.pdbx_seq_one_letter_code
_entity_poly.pdbx_strand_id
1 'polypeptide(L)'
;MQRSLVGSEMCIRDRYKGYRYHNNPANTYAFNSFDEVQAIYDFDMAIKTMFYPEIMFLETAFKNYVLEVILEEAKSKRFADIYAKLLTDYKAYPIGSNDYKKAINKRMNLRNKVYSLISRDYGKRFIVNHYYDKDQPLPIWAIFELISLGEFGTFVDCLDQNTRKKVSKSVGIKVAYDRDGKLLPLIVYALKDLRNAVAHNNTIFDARFKTGKVSLRISKCISAETGINNITFESIVDYVILISFMMKLLECPKKKIMAFIRLFEKDCEELRGKVSTSIFNTVVYTDTRTKLNLLKKYL
;
A
#
# COMPACT_ATOMS: atom_id res chain seq x y z
N MET A 1 32.22 -21.19 23.79
CA MET A 1 31.97 -20.07 22.86
C MET A 1 31.73 -20.45 21.39
N GLN A 2 31.62 -21.71 21.00
CA GLN A 2 31.42 -22.13 19.60
C GLN A 2 29.95 -22.37 19.18
N ARG A 3 28.98 -22.37 20.11
CA ARG A 3 27.57 -22.62 19.81
C ARG A 3 26.82 -21.43 19.20
N SER A 4 27.33 -20.21 19.24
CA SER A 4 26.65 -19.01 18.74
C SER A 4 26.85 -18.81 17.22
N LEU A 5 27.93 -19.30 16.65
CA LEU A 5 28.25 -19.14 15.22
C LEU A 5 27.46 -20.09 14.32
N VAL A 6 27.24 -21.33 14.74
CA VAL A 6 26.46 -22.33 13.97
C VAL A 6 24.99 -21.92 13.84
N GLY A 7 24.41 -21.31 14.88
CA GLY A 7 23.05 -20.75 14.82
C GLY A 7 22.94 -19.56 13.88
N SER A 8 23.96 -18.71 13.78
CA SER A 8 23.95 -17.55 12.90
C SER A 8 24.11 -17.93 11.42
N GLU A 9 24.93 -18.93 11.10
CA GLU A 9 25.09 -19.41 9.71
C GLU A 9 23.84 -20.13 9.17
N MET A 10 23.15 -20.92 9.99
CA MET A 10 21.88 -21.53 9.61
C MET A 10 20.79 -20.45 9.40
N CYS A 11 20.68 -19.47 10.27
CA CYS A 11 19.75 -18.34 10.09
C CYS A 11 20.08 -17.49 8.86
N ILE A 12 21.37 -17.30 8.56
CA ILE A 12 21.84 -16.60 7.35
C ILE A 12 21.45 -17.39 6.10
N ARG A 13 21.75 -18.69 6.04
CA ARG A 13 21.37 -19.56 4.90
C ARG A 13 19.88 -19.58 4.63
N ASP A 14 19.05 -19.67 5.66
CA ASP A 14 17.60 -19.68 5.51
C ASP A 14 17.05 -18.32 5.05
N ARG A 15 17.65 -17.22 5.49
CA ARG A 15 17.29 -15.86 5.05
C ARG A 15 17.48 -15.67 3.55
N TYR A 16 18.55 -16.21 2.96
CA TYR A 16 18.87 -16.08 1.54
C TYR A 16 18.10 -17.07 0.64
N LYS A 17 17.44 -18.08 1.18
CA LYS A 17 16.67 -19.04 0.37
C LYS A 17 15.62 -18.35 -0.49
N GLY A 18 14.94 -17.34 0.04
CA GLY A 18 13.90 -16.57 -0.66
C GLY A 18 14.42 -15.73 -1.84
N TYR A 19 15.73 -15.51 -1.95
CA TYR A 19 16.36 -14.70 -3.00
C TYR A 19 16.94 -15.53 -4.16
N ARG A 20 16.79 -16.86 -4.11
CA ARG A 20 17.31 -17.77 -5.12
C ARG A 20 16.38 -18.02 -6.28
N TYR A 21 15.16 -17.51 -6.21
CA TYR A 21 14.11 -17.74 -7.22
C TYR A 21 13.26 -16.49 -7.43
N HIS A 22 12.58 -16.43 -8.57
CA HIS A 22 11.67 -15.35 -8.94
C HIS A 22 10.21 -15.80 -8.79
N ASN A 23 9.44 -15.15 -7.95
CA ASN A 23 8.02 -15.39 -7.63
C ASN A 23 7.70 -16.79 -7.13
N ASN A 24 8.23 -17.84 -7.77
CA ASN A 24 7.93 -19.23 -7.49
C ASN A 24 9.23 -20.01 -7.26
N PRO A 25 9.35 -20.89 -6.25
CA PRO A 25 10.51 -21.75 -6.03
C PRO A 25 10.97 -22.57 -7.23
N ALA A 26 10.09 -22.85 -8.20
CA ALA A 26 10.45 -23.52 -9.45
C ALA A 26 11.27 -22.63 -10.41
N ASN A 27 11.20 -21.30 -10.28
CA ASN A 27 11.90 -20.33 -11.13
C ASN A 27 13.22 -19.88 -10.49
N THR A 28 14.18 -20.80 -10.38
CA THR A 28 15.49 -20.50 -9.79
C THR A 28 16.35 -19.68 -10.74
N TYR A 29 17.15 -18.76 -10.17
CA TYR A 29 18.17 -18.04 -10.89
C TYR A 29 19.41 -18.92 -11.08
N ALA A 30 20.07 -18.81 -12.24
CA ALA A 30 21.37 -19.42 -12.49
C ALA A 30 22.49 -18.50 -11.94
N PHE A 31 22.75 -18.62 -10.64
CA PHE A 31 23.81 -17.87 -9.99
C PHE A 31 25.20 -18.45 -10.26
N ASN A 32 26.16 -17.59 -10.50
CA ASN A 32 27.57 -17.98 -10.62
C ASN A 32 28.28 -18.01 -9.25
N SER A 33 27.82 -17.20 -8.30
CA SER A 33 28.39 -17.08 -6.94
C SER A 33 27.32 -16.74 -5.90
N PHE A 34 27.70 -16.89 -4.62
CA PHE A 34 26.84 -16.43 -3.52
C PHE A 34 26.72 -14.90 -3.48
N ASP A 35 27.71 -14.18 -3.97
CA ASP A 35 27.71 -12.72 -4.00
C ASP A 35 26.55 -12.17 -4.85
N GLU A 36 26.17 -12.87 -5.92
CA GLU A 36 24.99 -12.48 -6.72
C GLU A 36 23.67 -12.63 -5.92
N VAL A 37 23.56 -13.66 -5.07
CA VAL A 37 22.41 -13.83 -4.17
C VAL A 37 22.37 -12.70 -3.12
N GLN A 38 23.53 -12.37 -2.56
CA GLN A 38 23.67 -11.27 -1.63
C GLN A 38 23.33 -9.93 -2.28
N ALA A 39 23.73 -9.71 -3.52
CA ALA A 39 23.41 -8.50 -4.27
C ALA A 39 21.91 -8.29 -4.44
N ILE A 40 21.13 -9.36 -4.71
CA ILE A 40 19.64 -9.27 -4.76
C ILE A 40 19.08 -8.96 -3.37
N TYR A 41 19.61 -9.57 -2.31
CA TYR A 41 19.20 -9.26 -0.94
C TYR A 41 19.48 -7.79 -0.59
N ASP A 42 20.67 -7.28 -0.91
CA ASP A 42 21.05 -5.89 -0.64
C ASP A 42 20.14 -4.91 -1.43
N PHE A 43 19.83 -5.25 -2.68
CA PHE A 43 18.88 -4.50 -3.49
C PHE A 43 17.48 -4.50 -2.85
N ASP A 44 16.98 -5.64 -2.40
CA ASP A 44 15.67 -5.76 -1.74
C ASP A 44 15.63 -4.93 -0.45
N MET A 45 16.72 -4.89 0.32
CA MET A 45 16.83 -4.07 1.52
C MET A 45 16.90 -2.57 1.21
N ALA A 46 17.61 -2.17 0.14
CA ALA A 46 17.70 -0.78 -0.31
C ALA A 46 16.31 -0.26 -0.73
N ILE A 47 15.58 -1.00 -1.58
CA ILE A 47 14.25 -0.60 -2.02
C ILE A 47 13.23 -0.58 -0.87
N LYS A 48 13.31 -1.46 0.13
CA LYS A 48 12.49 -1.37 1.35
C LYS A 48 12.72 -0.06 2.10
N THR A 49 13.98 0.31 2.27
CA THR A 49 14.37 1.56 2.94
C THR A 49 13.83 2.77 2.18
N MET A 50 13.85 2.72 0.86
CA MET A 50 13.30 3.76 -0.01
C MET A 50 11.77 3.85 0.05
N PHE A 51 11.07 2.71 0.07
CA PHE A 51 9.60 2.67 0.07
C PHE A 51 8.98 3.08 1.39
N TYR A 52 9.58 2.72 2.51
CA TYR A 52 8.97 2.88 3.84
C TYR A 52 8.50 4.31 4.14
N PRO A 53 9.34 5.35 4.05
CA PRO A 53 8.92 6.71 4.38
C PRO A 53 7.80 7.23 3.46
N GLU A 54 7.83 6.87 2.17
CA GLU A 54 6.84 7.35 1.22
C GLU A 54 5.48 6.65 1.39
N ILE A 55 5.47 5.37 1.76
CA ILE A 55 4.24 4.66 2.10
C ILE A 55 3.62 5.23 3.38
N MET A 56 4.42 5.52 4.41
CA MET A 56 3.94 6.13 5.65
C MET A 56 3.38 7.54 5.42
N PHE A 57 4.03 8.31 4.55
CA PHE A 57 3.52 9.61 4.11
C PHE A 57 2.15 9.47 3.42
N LEU A 58 2.00 8.54 2.46
CA LEU A 58 0.74 8.31 1.75
C LEU A 58 -0.36 7.83 2.70
N GLU A 59 -0.05 6.92 3.64
CA GLU A 59 -1.00 6.45 4.64
C GLU A 59 -1.55 7.62 5.47
N THR A 60 -0.68 8.50 5.95
CA THR A 60 -1.07 9.67 6.74
C THR A 60 -1.88 10.66 5.90
N ALA A 61 -1.43 10.96 4.70
CA ALA A 61 -2.13 11.89 3.80
C ALA A 61 -3.54 11.38 3.46
N PHE A 62 -3.70 10.11 3.07
CA PHE A 62 -5.02 9.55 2.78
C PHE A 62 -5.96 9.62 3.98
N LYS A 63 -5.47 9.27 5.18
CA LYS A 63 -6.27 9.37 6.41
C LYS A 63 -6.75 10.79 6.66
N ASN A 64 -5.90 11.80 6.44
CA ASN A 64 -6.25 13.21 6.63
C ASN A 64 -7.29 13.70 5.60
N TYR A 65 -7.10 13.41 4.30
CA TYR A 65 -8.06 13.79 3.26
C TYR A 65 -9.43 13.12 3.46
N VAL A 66 -9.44 11.85 3.84
CA VAL A 66 -10.69 11.15 4.16
C VAL A 66 -11.34 11.75 5.39
N LEU A 67 -10.55 12.05 6.43
CA LEU A 67 -11.04 12.64 7.68
C LEU A 67 -11.74 13.98 7.44
N GLU A 68 -11.14 14.85 6.64
CA GLU A 68 -11.72 16.15 6.29
C GLU A 68 -13.10 16.00 5.65
N VAL A 69 -13.20 15.17 4.61
CA VAL A 69 -14.46 14.95 3.89
C VAL A 69 -15.53 14.32 4.79
N ILE A 70 -15.19 13.28 5.58
CA ILE A 70 -16.20 12.61 6.40
C ILE A 70 -16.69 13.47 7.57
N LEU A 71 -15.86 14.33 8.13
CA LEU A 71 -16.27 15.28 9.18
C LEU A 71 -17.22 16.34 8.61
N GLU A 72 -16.94 16.82 7.40
CA GLU A 72 -17.83 17.74 6.69
C GLU A 72 -19.19 17.13 6.38
N GLU A 73 -19.21 15.90 5.82
CA GLU A 73 -20.45 15.23 5.41
C GLU A 73 -21.29 14.74 6.61
N ALA A 74 -20.65 14.18 7.63
CA ALA A 74 -21.38 13.66 8.79
C ALA A 74 -21.83 14.76 9.75
N LYS A 75 -21.15 15.92 9.75
CA LYS A 75 -21.28 16.97 10.77
C LYS A 75 -21.12 16.39 12.19
N SER A 76 -20.26 15.40 12.34
CA SER A 76 -19.99 14.72 13.62
C SER A 76 -18.59 14.09 13.61
N LYS A 77 -17.94 14.09 14.77
CA LYS A 77 -16.69 13.38 15.02
C LYS A 77 -16.90 11.99 15.63
N ARG A 78 -18.14 11.59 15.92
CA ARG A 78 -18.46 10.31 16.53
C ARG A 78 -18.52 9.20 15.48
N PHE A 79 -17.82 8.10 15.74
CA PHE A 79 -17.83 6.94 14.82
C PHE A 79 -19.24 6.39 14.59
N ALA A 80 -20.09 6.34 15.63
CA ALA A 80 -21.47 5.86 15.50
C ALA A 80 -22.30 6.67 14.50
N ASP A 81 -22.16 8.00 14.51
CA ASP A 81 -22.88 8.88 13.58
C ASP A 81 -22.36 8.70 12.14
N ILE A 82 -21.04 8.66 11.97
CA ILE A 82 -20.39 8.44 10.68
C ILE A 82 -20.79 7.06 10.13
N TYR A 83 -20.75 6.03 10.98
CA TYR A 83 -21.16 4.67 10.63
C TYR A 83 -22.61 4.61 10.16
N ALA A 84 -23.51 5.30 10.85
CA ALA A 84 -24.93 5.31 10.50
C ALA A 84 -25.22 6.11 9.22
N LYS A 85 -24.59 7.28 9.06
CA LYS A 85 -24.86 8.23 7.97
C LYS A 85 -24.11 7.90 6.68
N LEU A 86 -22.81 7.59 6.78
CA LEU A 86 -21.91 7.54 5.62
C LEU A 86 -21.48 6.12 5.21
N LEU A 87 -21.34 5.17 6.16
CA LEU A 87 -20.92 3.81 5.81
C LEU A 87 -22.12 2.99 5.28
N THR A 88 -22.70 3.44 4.19
CA THR A 88 -23.97 2.92 3.65
C THR A 88 -23.85 2.38 2.23
N ASP A 89 -22.65 2.01 1.75
CA ASP A 89 -22.44 1.39 0.42
C ASP A 89 -23.37 0.21 0.14
N TYR A 90 -23.71 -0.58 1.16
CA TYR A 90 -24.63 -1.71 1.03
C TYR A 90 -26.01 -1.34 0.46
N LYS A 91 -26.44 -0.08 0.64
CA LYS A 91 -27.73 0.42 0.10
C LYS A 91 -27.75 0.55 -1.43
N ALA A 92 -26.58 0.50 -2.07
CA ALA A 92 -26.46 0.51 -3.52
C ALA A 92 -26.87 -0.83 -4.17
N TYR A 93 -27.07 -1.88 -3.36
CA TYR A 93 -27.41 -3.22 -3.84
C TYR A 93 -28.83 -3.62 -3.47
N PRO A 94 -29.53 -4.44 -4.29
CA PRO A 94 -30.85 -4.96 -3.94
C PRO A 94 -30.82 -5.76 -2.64
N ILE A 95 -31.80 -5.51 -1.76
CA ILE A 95 -31.92 -6.20 -0.47
C ILE A 95 -31.98 -7.72 -0.71
N GLY A 96 -31.19 -8.46 0.08
CA GLY A 96 -31.13 -9.91 0.01
C GLY A 96 -30.17 -10.47 -1.07
N SER A 97 -29.66 -9.65 -2.01
CA SER A 97 -28.66 -10.07 -2.99
C SER A 97 -27.34 -10.46 -2.32
N ASN A 98 -26.51 -11.26 -3.02
CA ASN A 98 -25.21 -11.65 -2.52
C ASN A 98 -24.31 -10.44 -2.28
N ASP A 99 -24.36 -9.41 -3.13
CA ASP A 99 -23.55 -8.21 -2.98
C ASP A 99 -24.01 -7.35 -1.81
N TYR A 100 -25.34 -7.25 -1.58
CA TYR A 100 -25.91 -6.64 -0.38
C TYR A 100 -25.40 -7.31 0.90
N LYS A 101 -25.48 -8.67 0.96
CA LYS A 101 -24.98 -9.44 2.11
C LYS A 101 -23.50 -9.26 2.34
N LYS A 102 -22.68 -9.29 1.27
CA LYS A 102 -21.23 -9.04 1.36
C LYS A 102 -20.93 -7.64 1.88
N ALA A 103 -21.60 -6.61 1.37
CA ALA A 103 -21.40 -5.22 1.77
C ALA A 103 -21.82 -4.98 3.23
N ILE A 104 -22.96 -5.53 3.68
CA ILE A 104 -23.37 -5.48 5.10
C ILE A 104 -22.37 -6.21 5.99
N ASN A 105 -21.95 -7.42 5.63
CA ASN A 105 -20.98 -8.17 6.43
C ASN A 105 -19.64 -7.41 6.55
N LYS A 106 -19.15 -6.82 5.45
CA LYS A 106 -17.95 -5.99 5.45
C LYS A 106 -18.09 -4.83 6.44
N ARG A 107 -19.22 -4.11 6.39
CA ARG A 107 -19.53 -2.99 7.28
C ARG A 107 -19.59 -3.42 8.75
N MET A 108 -20.27 -4.55 9.06
CA MET A 108 -20.36 -5.08 10.42
C MET A 108 -18.99 -5.53 10.95
N ASN A 109 -18.22 -6.22 10.13
CA ASN A 109 -16.87 -6.66 10.49
C ASN A 109 -15.94 -5.48 10.80
N LEU A 110 -16.02 -4.41 10.00
CA LEU A 110 -15.29 -3.17 10.26
C LEU A 110 -15.66 -2.59 11.64
N ARG A 111 -16.95 -2.48 11.95
CA ARG A 111 -17.40 -1.99 13.26
C ARG A 111 -16.87 -2.85 14.39
N ASN A 112 -17.02 -4.16 14.29
CA ASN A 112 -16.53 -5.09 15.32
C ASN A 112 -15.04 -4.97 15.51
N LYS A 113 -14.28 -4.80 14.41
CA LYS A 113 -12.83 -4.61 14.45
C LYS A 113 -12.44 -3.31 15.15
N VAL A 114 -13.12 -2.20 14.86
CA VAL A 114 -12.88 -0.92 15.55
C VAL A 114 -13.08 -1.06 17.05
N TYR A 115 -14.18 -1.63 17.50
CA TYR A 115 -14.42 -1.82 18.94
C TYR A 115 -13.45 -2.81 19.59
N SER A 116 -13.07 -3.87 18.88
CA SER A 116 -12.02 -4.81 19.36
C SER A 116 -10.68 -4.12 19.54
N LEU A 117 -10.28 -3.21 18.62
CA LEU A 117 -9.05 -2.44 18.75
C LEU A 117 -9.11 -1.47 19.93
N ILE A 118 -10.23 -0.77 20.11
CA ILE A 118 -10.42 0.11 21.26
C ILE A 118 -10.31 -0.68 22.57
N SER A 119 -11.02 -1.81 22.69
CA SER A 119 -10.96 -2.68 23.87
C SER A 119 -9.56 -3.22 24.15
N ARG A 120 -8.82 -3.64 23.12
CA ARG A 120 -7.44 -4.13 23.24
C ARG A 120 -6.48 -3.04 23.76
N ASP A 121 -6.70 -1.78 23.31
CA ASP A 121 -5.79 -0.67 23.55
C ASP A 121 -6.17 0.16 24.81
N TYR A 122 -7.34 -0.10 25.41
CA TYR A 122 -7.70 0.44 26.72
C TYR A 122 -6.73 -0.09 27.80
N GLY A 123 -6.28 0.78 28.67
CA GLY A 123 -5.22 0.51 29.62
C GLY A 123 -3.80 0.55 29.05
N LYS A 124 -3.62 0.73 27.73
CA LYS A 124 -2.30 0.74 27.06
C LYS A 124 -2.00 2.03 26.34
N ARG A 125 -2.98 2.64 25.70
CA ARG A 125 -2.82 3.87 24.92
C ARG A 125 -3.47 5.06 25.60
N PHE A 126 -2.68 6.10 25.83
CA PHE A 126 -3.15 7.34 26.47
C PHE A 126 -4.42 7.89 25.82
N ILE A 127 -4.48 7.93 24.49
CA ILE A 127 -5.63 8.53 23.79
C ILE A 127 -6.93 7.73 24.05
N VAL A 128 -6.87 6.42 24.16
CA VAL A 128 -8.05 5.57 24.45
C VAL A 128 -8.50 5.81 25.89
N ASN A 129 -7.57 5.75 26.85
CA ASN A 129 -7.86 5.99 28.26
C ASN A 129 -8.46 7.39 28.48
N HIS A 130 -7.86 8.43 27.87
CA HIS A 130 -8.30 9.81 28.03
C HIS A 130 -9.79 10.03 27.73
N TYR A 131 -10.32 9.33 26.70
CA TYR A 131 -11.74 9.44 26.34
C TYR A 131 -12.61 8.51 27.18
N TYR A 132 -12.23 7.25 27.36
CA TYR A 132 -13.05 6.26 28.06
C TYR A 132 -13.12 6.49 29.58
N ASP A 133 -12.06 6.98 30.23
CA ASP A 133 -12.08 7.35 31.64
C ASP A 133 -13.00 8.54 31.92
N LYS A 134 -13.38 9.30 30.90
CA LYS A 134 -14.37 10.41 30.96
C LYS A 134 -15.74 10.04 30.43
N ASP A 135 -15.98 8.76 30.20
CA ASP A 135 -17.23 8.25 29.56
C ASP A 135 -17.56 8.95 28.23
N GLN A 136 -16.53 9.21 27.42
CA GLN A 136 -16.66 9.85 26.12
C GLN A 136 -16.28 8.89 24.98
N PRO A 137 -17.03 8.89 23.87
CA PRO A 137 -16.69 8.07 22.71
C PRO A 137 -15.41 8.59 22.05
N LEU A 138 -14.54 7.64 21.64
CA LEU A 138 -13.32 7.96 20.89
C LEU A 138 -13.67 8.67 19.56
N PRO A 139 -13.09 9.83 19.26
CA PRO A 139 -13.35 10.52 18.00
C PRO A 139 -12.75 9.78 16.81
N ILE A 140 -13.31 9.98 15.61
CA ILE A 140 -12.92 9.24 14.40
C ILE A 140 -11.44 9.40 14.05
N TRP A 141 -10.84 10.58 14.28
CA TRP A 141 -9.42 10.79 14.01
C TRP A 141 -8.53 9.89 14.89
N ALA A 142 -8.88 9.69 16.16
CA ALA A 142 -8.17 8.78 17.04
C ALA A 142 -8.38 7.31 16.63
N ILE A 143 -9.59 6.95 16.13
CA ILE A 143 -9.82 5.62 15.55
C ILE A 143 -8.92 5.39 14.33
N PHE A 144 -8.69 6.41 13.48
CA PHE A 144 -7.81 6.29 12.32
C PHE A 144 -6.33 6.05 12.70
N GLU A 145 -5.92 6.44 13.92
CA GLU A 145 -4.59 6.07 14.45
C GLU A 145 -4.51 4.60 14.93
N LEU A 146 -5.66 4.01 15.32
CA LEU A 146 -5.69 2.63 15.82
C LEU A 146 -5.80 1.59 14.70
N ILE A 147 -6.52 1.91 13.63
CA ILE A 147 -6.78 0.98 12.53
C ILE A 147 -5.60 0.85 11.58
N SER A 148 -5.39 -0.37 11.08
CA SER A 148 -4.41 -0.65 10.05
C SER A 148 -4.80 -0.04 8.70
N LEU A 149 -3.83 0.06 7.78
CA LEU A 149 -4.09 0.54 6.42
C LEU A 149 -5.15 -0.31 5.68
N GLY A 150 -5.22 -1.61 5.95
CA GLY A 150 -6.26 -2.48 5.37
C GLY A 150 -7.66 -2.21 5.91
N GLU A 151 -7.78 -1.95 7.21
CA GLU A 151 -9.04 -1.57 7.84
C GLU A 151 -9.47 -0.18 7.39
N PHE A 152 -8.52 0.75 7.21
CA PHE A 152 -8.78 2.06 6.62
C PHE A 152 -9.29 1.93 5.18
N GLY A 153 -8.68 1.08 4.34
CA GLY A 153 -9.19 0.79 3.00
C GLY A 153 -10.63 0.26 3.03
N THR A 154 -10.93 -0.63 3.98
CA THR A 154 -12.28 -1.15 4.19
C THR A 154 -13.25 -0.06 4.65
N PHE A 155 -12.81 0.87 5.49
CA PHE A 155 -13.62 2.03 5.91
C PHE A 155 -14.01 2.88 4.69
N VAL A 156 -13.05 3.24 3.84
CA VAL A 156 -13.31 4.03 2.63
C VAL A 156 -14.23 3.28 1.66
N ASP A 157 -14.05 1.97 1.49
CA ASP A 157 -14.89 1.15 0.61
C ASP A 157 -16.33 1.00 1.11
N CYS A 158 -16.57 1.11 2.43
CA CYS A 158 -17.89 1.09 3.03
C CYS A 158 -18.66 2.43 2.96
N LEU A 159 -18.00 3.55 2.64
CA LEU A 159 -18.65 4.84 2.45
C LEU A 159 -19.67 4.76 1.31
N ASP A 160 -20.75 5.54 1.38
CA ASP A 160 -21.65 5.71 0.26
C ASP A 160 -20.96 6.29 -0.97
N GLN A 161 -21.53 6.08 -2.15
CA GLN A 161 -20.90 6.47 -3.42
C GLN A 161 -20.61 7.97 -3.51
N ASN A 162 -21.47 8.83 -2.98
CA ASN A 162 -21.29 10.27 -3.08
C ASN A 162 -20.11 10.73 -2.21
N THR A 163 -20.06 10.26 -0.97
CA THR A 163 -18.96 10.54 -0.06
C THR A 163 -17.64 9.99 -0.62
N ARG A 164 -17.61 8.74 -1.17
CA ARG A 164 -16.42 8.19 -1.82
C ARG A 164 -15.93 9.04 -3.00
N LYS A 165 -16.84 9.54 -3.86
CA LYS A 165 -16.46 10.43 -4.97
C LYS A 165 -15.84 11.74 -4.47
N LYS A 166 -16.36 12.31 -3.38
CA LYS A 166 -15.77 13.51 -2.76
C LYS A 166 -14.38 13.22 -2.24
N VAL A 167 -14.19 12.08 -1.56
CA VAL A 167 -12.88 11.61 -1.10
C VAL A 167 -11.92 11.41 -2.27
N SER A 168 -12.33 10.70 -3.34
CA SER A 168 -11.49 10.51 -4.53
C SER A 168 -11.06 11.84 -5.14
N LYS A 169 -12.00 12.80 -5.23
CA LYS A 169 -11.70 14.14 -5.73
C LYS A 169 -10.74 14.90 -4.83
N SER A 170 -10.88 14.80 -3.50
CA SER A 170 -9.99 15.51 -2.55
C SER A 170 -8.54 15.04 -2.63
N VAL A 171 -8.30 13.76 -2.94
CA VAL A 171 -6.94 13.24 -3.19
C VAL A 171 -6.45 13.42 -4.64
N GLY A 172 -7.17 14.20 -5.47
CA GLY A 172 -6.76 14.52 -6.84
C GLY A 172 -7.13 13.49 -7.90
N ILE A 173 -7.87 12.44 -7.58
CA ILE A 173 -8.30 11.43 -8.57
C ILE A 173 -9.41 12.01 -9.45
N LYS A 174 -9.21 12.00 -10.78
CA LYS A 174 -10.18 12.52 -11.72
C LYS A 174 -11.43 11.65 -11.82
N VAL A 175 -12.60 12.25 -11.79
CA VAL A 175 -13.91 11.57 -11.87
C VAL A 175 -14.03 10.69 -13.12
N ALA A 176 -13.37 11.05 -14.22
CA ALA A 176 -13.36 10.27 -15.47
C ALA A 176 -12.88 8.83 -15.25
N TYR A 177 -11.95 8.60 -14.32
CA TYR A 177 -11.38 7.28 -14.00
C TYR A 177 -12.03 6.62 -12.79
N ASP A 178 -12.79 7.37 -11.98
CA ASP A 178 -13.37 6.88 -10.73
C ASP A 178 -14.84 7.29 -10.55
N ARG A 179 -15.70 6.81 -11.44
CA ARG A 179 -17.14 7.14 -11.47
C ARG A 179 -17.92 6.67 -10.23
N ASP A 180 -17.41 5.69 -9.49
CA ASP A 180 -18.04 5.10 -8.30
C ASP A 180 -17.27 5.39 -7.00
N GLY A 181 -16.15 6.09 -7.08
CA GLY A 181 -15.29 6.41 -5.93
C GLY A 181 -14.51 5.23 -5.37
N LYS A 182 -14.41 4.10 -6.09
CA LYS A 182 -13.75 2.88 -5.58
C LYS A 182 -12.25 2.78 -5.93
N LEU A 183 -11.69 3.74 -6.67
CA LEU A 183 -10.29 3.66 -7.06
C LEU A 183 -9.36 3.86 -5.85
N LEU A 184 -9.66 4.83 -4.97
CA LEU A 184 -8.84 5.06 -3.78
C LEU A 184 -8.76 3.83 -2.87
N PRO A 185 -9.84 3.17 -2.43
CA PRO A 185 -9.72 1.95 -1.63
C PRO A 185 -8.93 0.84 -2.33
N LEU A 186 -9.02 0.70 -3.66
CA LEU A 186 -8.20 -0.26 -4.41
C LEU A 186 -6.70 0.07 -4.33
N ILE A 187 -6.34 1.36 -4.46
CA ILE A 187 -4.97 1.85 -4.29
C ILE A 187 -4.47 1.57 -2.87
N VAL A 188 -5.30 1.86 -1.86
CA VAL A 188 -4.98 1.59 -0.45
C VAL A 188 -4.70 0.10 -0.21
N TYR A 189 -5.48 -0.81 -0.80
CA TYR A 189 -5.22 -2.25 -0.68
C TYR A 189 -3.91 -2.68 -1.35
N ALA A 190 -3.57 -2.12 -2.52
CA ALA A 190 -2.29 -2.41 -3.17
C ALA A 190 -1.10 -1.91 -2.32
N LEU A 191 -1.20 -0.71 -1.77
CA LEU A 191 -0.18 -0.15 -0.87
C LEU A 191 -0.12 -0.87 0.48
N LYS A 192 -1.24 -1.39 0.99
CA LYS A 192 -1.28 -2.20 2.22
C LYS A 192 -0.41 -3.44 2.10
N ASP A 193 -0.48 -4.14 0.97
CA ASP A 193 0.33 -5.35 0.76
C ASP A 193 1.82 -5.00 0.73
N LEU A 194 2.22 -3.95 0.02
CA LEU A 194 3.61 -3.47 0.00
C LEU A 194 4.06 -2.99 1.39
N ARG A 195 3.24 -2.18 2.08
CA ARG A 195 3.53 -1.67 3.43
C ARG A 195 3.77 -2.81 4.42
N ASN A 196 2.92 -3.83 4.39
CA ASN A 196 3.07 -4.97 5.28
C ASN A 196 4.33 -5.78 4.95
N ALA A 197 4.64 -5.97 3.68
CA ALA A 197 5.85 -6.66 3.26
C ALA A 197 7.12 -5.92 3.73
N VAL A 198 7.16 -4.60 3.56
CA VAL A 198 8.27 -3.76 4.03
C VAL A 198 8.39 -3.82 5.57
N ALA A 199 7.27 -3.65 6.29
CA ALA A 199 7.27 -3.62 7.75
C ALA A 199 7.66 -4.97 8.39
N HIS A 200 7.33 -6.09 7.75
CA HIS A 200 7.66 -7.44 8.22
C HIS A 200 8.93 -8.02 7.58
N ASN A 201 9.68 -7.21 6.85
CA ASN A 201 10.90 -7.61 6.15
C ASN A 201 10.70 -8.80 5.19
N ASN A 202 9.52 -8.90 4.55
CA ASN A 202 9.28 -9.87 3.50
C ASN A 202 9.98 -9.44 2.21
N THR A 203 10.24 -10.40 1.31
CA THR A 203 10.83 -10.13 -0.01
C THR A 203 9.87 -9.29 -0.87
N ILE A 204 10.38 -8.19 -1.46
CA ILE A 204 9.55 -7.28 -2.27
C ILE A 204 10.04 -7.09 -3.72
N PHE A 205 11.29 -7.40 -4.03
CA PHE A 205 11.91 -7.10 -5.33
C PHE A 205 11.15 -7.69 -6.54
N ASP A 206 10.47 -8.81 -6.37
CA ASP A 206 9.72 -9.50 -7.44
C ASP A 206 8.19 -9.44 -7.22
N ALA A 207 7.70 -8.54 -6.37
CA ALA A 207 6.30 -8.29 -6.08
C ALA A 207 5.48 -9.52 -5.61
N ARG A 208 6.14 -10.60 -5.10
CA ARG A 208 5.48 -11.81 -4.57
C ARG A 208 4.65 -11.58 -3.31
N PHE A 209 4.80 -10.44 -2.65
CA PHE A 209 4.09 -10.08 -1.42
C PHE A 209 2.59 -9.81 -1.62
N LYS A 210 2.12 -9.73 -2.85
CA LYS A 210 0.70 -9.49 -3.16
C LYS A 210 -0.17 -10.61 -2.61
N THR A 211 -1.24 -10.26 -1.89
CA THR A 211 -2.24 -11.20 -1.41
C THR A 211 -3.28 -11.57 -2.48
N GLY A 212 -3.28 -10.85 -3.60
CA GLY A 212 -4.17 -11.05 -4.75
C GLY A 212 -3.76 -10.19 -5.95
N LYS A 213 -4.48 -10.32 -7.05
CA LYS A 213 -4.25 -9.47 -8.23
C LYS A 213 -4.60 -8.01 -7.92
N VAL A 214 -3.68 -7.11 -8.22
CA VAL A 214 -3.95 -5.67 -8.16
C VAL A 214 -5.00 -5.32 -9.23
N SER A 215 -5.93 -4.44 -8.88
CA SER A 215 -7.03 -4.09 -9.78
C SER A 215 -6.54 -3.42 -11.07
N LEU A 216 -6.99 -3.91 -12.20
CA LEU A 216 -6.72 -3.31 -13.52
C LEU A 216 -7.23 -1.86 -13.63
N ARG A 217 -8.15 -1.42 -12.78
CA ARG A 217 -8.60 -0.02 -12.74
C ARG A 217 -7.46 0.92 -12.38
N ILE A 218 -6.56 0.50 -11.47
CA ILE A 218 -5.38 1.29 -11.08
C ILE A 218 -4.45 1.44 -12.28
N SER A 219 -4.11 0.32 -12.94
CA SER A 219 -3.25 0.33 -14.13
C SER A 219 -3.81 1.23 -15.24
N LYS A 220 -5.11 1.09 -15.55
CA LYS A 220 -5.79 1.90 -16.57
C LYS A 220 -5.77 3.39 -16.23
N CYS A 221 -6.01 3.76 -14.97
CA CYS A 221 -5.95 5.15 -14.53
C CYS A 221 -4.54 5.74 -14.72
N ILE A 222 -3.52 5.04 -14.21
CA ILE A 222 -2.13 5.49 -14.32
C ILE A 222 -1.71 5.58 -15.80
N SER A 223 -1.99 4.55 -16.60
CA SER A 223 -1.63 4.52 -18.02
C SER A 223 -2.27 5.69 -18.80
N ALA A 224 -3.54 5.98 -18.53
CA ALA A 224 -4.25 7.06 -19.21
C ALA A 224 -3.69 8.46 -18.83
N GLU A 225 -3.22 8.64 -17.60
CA GLU A 225 -2.66 9.93 -17.15
C GLU A 225 -1.19 10.10 -17.54
N THR A 226 -0.41 9.02 -17.54
CA THR A 226 1.05 9.07 -17.65
C THR A 226 1.57 8.65 -19.03
N GLY A 227 0.76 7.96 -19.82
CA GLY A 227 1.18 7.31 -21.05
C GLY A 227 2.04 6.05 -20.84
N ILE A 228 2.19 5.58 -19.62
CA ILE A 228 2.97 4.38 -19.30
C ILE A 228 2.11 3.15 -19.55
N ASN A 229 2.56 2.26 -20.42
CA ASN A 229 1.91 0.99 -20.72
C ASN A 229 2.48 -0.16 -19.88
N ASN A 230 1.81 -1.32 -19.91
CA ASN A 230 2.25 -2.56 -19.25
C ASN A 230 2.43 -2.45 -17.73
N ILE A 231 1.56 -1.68 -17.05
CA ILE A 231 1.51 -1.64 -15.59
C ILE A 231 0.72 -2.86 -15.10
N THR A 232 1.41 -3.90 -14.67
CA THR A 232 0.83 -5.19 -14.27
C THR A 232 0.91 -5.46 -12.76
N PHE A 233 1.76 -4.71 -12.08
CA PHE A 233 2.16 -4.95 -10.69
C PHE A 233 2.88 -6.29 -10.46
N GLU A 234 3.42 -6.88 -11.52
CA GLU A 234 4.33 -8.04 -11.42
C GLU A 234 5.78 -7.61 -11.18
N SER A 235 6.08 -6.34 -11.43
CA SER A 235 7.40 -5.72 -11.19
C SER A 235 7.31 -4.67 -10.09
N ILE A 236 8.38 -4.56 -9.32
CA ILE A 236 8.47 -3.56 -8.24
C ILE A 236 8.45 -2.12 -8.78
N VAL A 237 8.88 -1.89 -10.04
CA VAL A 237 8.81 -0.56 -10.68
C VAL A 237 7.38 -0.04 -10.78
N ASP A 238 6.38 -0.92 -10.92
CA ASP A 238 4.99 -0.50 -11.01
C ASP A 238 4.50 0.11 -9.69
N TYR A 239 5.07 -0.29 -8.55
CA TYR A 239 4.84 0.35 -7.25
C TYR A 239 5.58 1.69 -7.11
N VAL A 240 6.78 1.83 -7.69
CA VAL A 240 7.46 3.13 -7.80
C VAL A 240 6.59 4.12 -8.59
N ILE A 241 6.00 3.66 -9.69
CA ILE A 241 5.08 4.46 -10.51
C ILE A 241 3.84 4.84 -9.72
N LEU A 242 3.19 3.88 -9.05
CA LEU A 242 1.99 4.13 -8.24
C LEU A 242 2.24 5.18 -7.14
N ILE A 243 3.33 5.02 -6.37
CA ILE A 243 3.68 5.94 -5.29
C ILE A 243 3.98 7.33 -5.85
N SER A 244 4.80 7.42 -6.90
CA SER A 244 5.12 8.71 -7.55
C SER A 244 3.87 9.39 -8.12
N PHE A 245 2.97 8.61 -8.71
CA PHE A 245 1.68 9.10 -9.22
C PHE A 245 0.83 9.67 -8.08
N MET A 246 0.68 8.94 -6.98
CA MET A 246 -0.08 9.43 -5.81
C MET A 246 0.58 10.64 -5.15
N MET A 247 1.91 10.67 -5.01
CA MET A 247 2.62 11.84 -4.52
C MET A 247 2.35 13.08 -5.37
N LYS A 248 2.28 12.94 -6.70
CA LYS A 248 1.93 14.06 -7.59
C LYS A 248 0.48 14.51 -7.40
N LEU A 249 -0.48 13.59 -7.30
CA LEU A 249 -1.87 13.93 -7.03
C LEU A 249 -2.05 14.66 -5.69
N LEU A 250 -1.23 14.33 -4.70
CA LEU A 250 -1.18 15.00 -3.38
C LEU A 250 -0.29 16.25 -3.37
N GLU A 251 0.05 16.78 -4.54
CA GLU A 251 0.81 18.02 -4.73
C GLU A 251 2.18 18.03 -4.04
N CYS A 252 2.81 16.86 -3.89
CA CYS A 252 4.18 16.80 -3.38
C CYS A 252 5.13 17.53 -4.32
N PRO A 253 6.14 18.24 -3.79
CA PRO A 253 7.13 18.93 -4.60
C PRO A 253 7.79 17.98 -5.61
N LYS A 254 7.85 18.37 -6.88
CA LYS A 254 8.50 17.59 -7.96
C LYS A 254 9.91 17.13 -7.58
N LYS A 255 10.68 17.98 -6.88
CA LYS A 255 12.03 17.63 -6.40
C LYS A 255 12.04 16.38 -5.51
N LYS A 256 11.05 16.24 -4.60
CA LYS A 256 10.91 15.08 -3.72
C LYS A 256 10.59 13.81 -4.52
N ILE A 257 9.62 13.88 -5.43
CA ILE A 257 9.24 12.74 -6.27
C ILE A 257 10.43 12.30 -7.16
N MET A 258 11.13 13.26 -7.76
CA MET A 258 12.32 12.99 -8.56
C MET A 258 13.48 12.38 -7.75
N ALA A 259 13.63 12.77 -6.47
CA ALA A 259 14.64 12.17 -5.59
C ALA A 259 14.32 10.68 -5.31
N PHE A 260 13.04 10.36 -5.06
CA PHE A 260 12.57 8.99 -4.88
C PHE A 260 12.84 8.11 -6.12
N ILE A 261 12.53 8.62 -7.33
CA ILE A 261 12.80 7.88 -8.58
C ILE A 261 14.29 7.68 -8.80
N ARG A 262 15.13 8.71 -8.57
CA ARG A 262 16.58 8.62 -8.74
C ARG A 262 17.23 7.63 -7.77
N LEU A 263 16.70 7.53 -6.55
CA LEU A 263 17.19 6.56 -5.59
C LEU A 263 16.93 5.13 -6.09
N PHE A 264 15.73 4.85 -6.61
CA PHE A 264 15.43 3.57 -7.24
C PHE A 264 16.35 3.26 -8.44
N GLU A 265 16.59 4.25 -9.30
CA GLU A 265 17.52 4.07 -10.43
C GLU A 265 18.94 3.77 -9.98
N LYS A 266 19.41 4.45 -8.93
CA LYS A 266 20.72 4.19 -8.33
C LYS A 266 20.82 2.74 -7.82
N ASP A 267 19.82 2.29 -7.07
CA ASP A 267 19.80 0.93 -6.52
C ASP A 267 19.74 -0.13 -7.66
N CYS A 268 19.04 0.15 -8.75
CA CYS A 268 19.06 -0.70 -9.95
C CYS A 268 20.46 -0.77 -10.61
N GLU A 269 21.16 0.36 -10.75
CA GLU A 269 22.52 0.37 -11.33
C GLU A 269 23.54 -0.32 -10.42
N GLU A 270 23.39 -0.19 -9.10
CA GLU A 270 24.23 -0.94 -8.15
C GLU A 270 24.03 -2.46 -8.27
N LEU A 271 22.76 -2.91 -8.43
CA LEU A 271 22.46 -4.32 -8.69
C LEU A 271 23.06 -4.77 -10.02
N ARG A 272 22.93 -3.96 -11.09
CA ARG A 272 23.46 -4.27 -12.43
C ARG A 272 24.95 -4.57 -12.41
N GLY A 273 25.71 -3.85 -11.60
CA GLY A 273 27.16 -4.06 -11.46
C GLY A 273 27.55 -5.33 -10.71
N LYS A 274 26.60 -6.01 -10.06
CA LYS A 274 26.88 -7.13 -9.15
C LYS A 274 26.31 -8.48 -9.60
N VAL A 275 25.40 -8.50 -10.59
CA VAL A 275 24.76 -9.73 -11.05
C VAL A 275 24.87 -9.88 -12.57
N SER A 276 24.67 -11.11 -13.07
CA SER A 276 24.66 -11.35 -14.52
C SER A 276 23.49 -10.59 -15.20
N THR A 277 23.67 -10.24 -16.47
CA THR A 277 22.63 -9.54 -17.27
C THR A 277 21.30 -10.29 -17.29
N SER A 278 21.32 -11.62 -17.31
CA SER A 278 20.12 -12.46 -17.28
C SER A 278 19.34 -12.28 -15.98
N ILE A 279 20.03 -12.34 -14.83
CA ILE A 279 19.45 -12.13 -13.50
C ILE A 279 18.92 -10.70 -13.40
N PHE A 280 19.71 -9.70 -13.79
CA PHE A 280 19.30 -8.31 -13.75
C PHE A 280 18.01 -8.07 -14.53
N ASN A 281 17.91 -8.56 -15.76
CA ASN A 281 16.73 -8.39 -16.62
C ASN A 281 15.48 -9.10 -16.05
N THR A 282 15.65 -10.15 -15.29
CA THR A 282 14.54 -10.85 -14.61
C THR A 282 14.08 -10.08 -13.37
N VAL A 283 15.01 -9.52 -12.57
CA VAL A 283 14.72 -8.77 -11.33
C VAL A 283 14.13 -7.40 -11.64
N VAL A 284 14.78 -6.64 -12.53
CA VAL A 284 14.44 -5.22 -12.78
C VAL A 284 13.49 -5.05 -13.97
N TYR A 285 13.33 -6.08 -14.81
CA TYR A 285 12.59 -6.06 -16.08
C TYR A 285 13.13 -5.06 -17.12
N THR A 286 13.12 -5.46 -18.36
CA THR A 286 13.73 -4.70 -19.47
C THR A 286 13.03 -3.39 -19.79
N ASP A 287 11.74 -3.27 -19.47
CA ASP A 287 10.91 -2.08 -19.72
C ASP A 287 11.01 -1.00 -18.61
N THR A 288 11.67 -1.31 -17.49
CA THR A 288 11.79 -0.42 -16.33
C THR A 288 12.32 0.96 -16.70
N ARG A 289 13.39 1.05 -17.48
CA ARG A 289 13.99 2.33 -17.90
C ARG A 289 13.02 3.16 -18.73
N THR A 290 12.29 2.54 -19.64
CA THR A 290 11.27 3.21 -20.47
C THR A 290 10.14 3.75 -19.62
N LYS A 291 9.62 2.94 -18.69
CA LYS A 291 8.57 3.34 -17.74
C LYS A 291 9.00 4.55 -16.89
N LEU A 292 10.21 4.52 -16.32
CA LEU A 292 10.72 5.61 -15.48
C LEU A 292 10.94 6.90 -16.29
N ASN A 293 11.38 6.81 -17.56
CA ASN A 293 11.52 7.98 -18.42
C ASN A 293 10.17 8.61 -18.74
N LEU A 294 9.12 7.83 -19.01
CA LEU A 294 7.76 8.32 -19.19
C LEU A 294 7.22 8.95 -17.89
N LEU A 295 7.46 8.32 -16.75
CA LEU A 295 7.08 8.86 -15.44
C LEU A 295 7.71 10.23 -15.19
N LYS A 296 9.01 10.40 -15.46
CA LYS A 296 9.72 11.68 -15.30
C LYS A 296 9.19 12.78 -16.23
N LYS A 297 8.75 12.41 -17.43
CA LYS A 297 8.10 13.36 -18.36
C LYS A 297 6.73 13.79 -17.88
N TYR A 298 5.99 12.88 -17.25
CA TYR A 298 4.68 13.17 -16.69
C TYR A 298 4.76 14.12 -15.50
N LEU A 299 5.81 14.03 -14.65
CA LEU A 299 6.02 14.89 -13.47
C LEU A 299 6.35 16.33 -13.85
#